data_a3bb728f2e8128b172c6f812dae19f7b
#
_entry.id   a3bb728f2e8128b172c6f812dae19f7b
#
_cell.length_a   1.000
_cell.length_b   1.000
_cell.length_c   1.000
_cell.angle_alpha   90.00
_cell.angle_beta   90.00
_cell.angle_gamma   90.00
#
_symmetry.space_group_name_H-M   'P 1'
#
loop_
_entity.id
_entity.type
_entity.pdbx_description
1 polymer ?
#
loop_
_entity_poly.entity_id
_entity_poly.type
_entity_poly.pdbx_seq_one_letter_code
_entity_poly.pdbx_strand_id
1 'polypeptide(L)'
;VKGPASTLYGSEAVGGLINVITKKTSSAPLFSADIFSSDWGDVNTDLGLKYNLSENIQGLFGLNYFNYQNPLDKNEDGFTDVTLQNRLSIFNKFNFNRESGKNFSVAGRYVYEDRWGGEMDWSSEYRGGDEIYGESIYTNRWEMFGVYELPIEELINFQFSANGHHQNSVYGDMPYLADQYIGFGQFTWNKPVKQHDFLLGLAYRYTYYDDNTPATATENGV
;
A
#
# COMPACT_ATOMS: atom_id res chain seq x y z
N VAL A 1 14.54 9.81 -4.91
CA VAL A 1 16.02 9.72 -5.09
C VAL A 1 16.29 8.68 -6.15
N LYS A 2 17.07 9.02 -7.17
CA LYS A 2 17.55 8.07 -8.19
C LYS A 2 18.95 7.62 -7.82
N GLY A 3 19.25 6.34 -8.04
CA GLY A 3 20.55 5.73 -7.75
C GLY A 3 20.60 4.96 -6.44
N PRO A 4 21.71 4.30 -6.14
CA PRO A 4 21.81 3.38 -5.02
C PRO A 4 21.69 4.10 -3.66
N ALA A 5 20.79 3.61 -2.83
CA ALA A 5 20.57 4.06 -1.45
C ALA A 5 20.72 2.89 -0.45
N SER A 6 21.51 1.88 -0.82
CA SER A 6 21.65 0.62 -0.09
C SER A 6 22.29 0.76 1.30
N THR A 7 23.09 1.80 1.52
CA THR A 7 23.74 2.05 2.82
C THR A 7 22.75 2.23 3.98
N LEU A 8 21.57 2.80 3.71
CA LEU A 8 20.55 3.04 4.74
C LEU A 8 19.31 2.17 4.57
N TYR A 9 18.96 1.83 3.31
CA TYR A 9 17.70 1.17 2.97
C TYR A 9 17.85 -0.29 2.51
N GLY A 10 19.07 -0.83 2.52
CA GLY A 10 19.37 -2.20 2.18
C GLY A 10 19.64 -2.44 0.68
N SER A 11 19.98 -3.69 0.36
CA SER A 11 20.42 -4.10 -0.98
C SER A 11 19.37 -3.92 -2.07
N GLU A 12 18.08 -3.85 -1.72
CA GLU A 12 16.99 -3.69 -2.69
C GLU A 12 16.88 -2.25 -3.23
N ALA A 13 17.48 -1.26 -2.55
CA ALA A 13 17.44 0.15 -2.96
C ALA A 13 18.49 0.53 -4.02
N VAL A 14 18.92 -0.41 -4.87
CA VAL A 14 19.94 -0.19 -5.92
C VAL A 14 19.39 0.72 -7.02
N GLY A 15 18.14 0.54 -7.42
CA GLY A 15 17.48 1.33 -8.48
C GLY A 15 17.06 2.73 -8.04
N GLY A 16 17.04 3.00 -6.74
CA GLY A 16 16.57 4.26 -6.15
C GLY A 16 15.56 4.09 -5.03
N LEU A 17 15.03 5.22 -4.56
CA LEU A 17 14.08 5.29 -3.45
C LEU A 17 12.93 6.23 -3.78
N ILE A 18 11.70 5.77 -3.52
CA ILE A 18 10.49 6.60 -3.48
C ILE A 18 10.11 6.77 -2.01
N ASN A 19 10.22 8.01 -1.50
CA ASN A 19 9.83 8.32 -0.13
C ASN A 19 8.45 8.99 -0.12
N VAL A 20 7.45 8.30 0.44
CA VAL A 20 6.09 8.83 0.61
C VAL A 20 5.93 9.37 2.02
N ILE A 21 5.74 10.69 2.13
CA ILE A 21 5.53 11.36 3.41
C ILE A 21 4.03 11.65 3.56
N THR A 22 3.41 11.03 4.55
CA THR A 22 2.01 11.27 4.87
C THR A 22 1.79 12.66 5.46
N LYS A 23 0.62 13.26 5.22
CA LYS A 23 0.27 14.57 5.79
C LYS A 23 0.44 14.59 7.30
N LYS A 24 0.87 15.75 7.81
CA LYS A 24 0.92 16.00 9.26
C LYS A 24 -0.47 16.44 9.74
N THR A 25 -0.86 16.01 10.94
CA THR A 25 -2.14 16.45 11.55
C THR A 25 -2.21 17.97 11.73
N SER A 26 -1.05 18.61 12.01
CA SER A 26 -0.97 20.06 12.21
C SER A 26 -1.34 20.88 10.96
N SER A 27 -1.04 20.37 9.76
CA SER A 27 -1.28 21.05 8.49
C SER A 27 -2.47 20.50 7.68
N ALA A 28 -3.10 19.42 8.16
CA ALA A 28 -4.26 18.84 7.50
C ALA A 28 -5.53 19.69 7.78
N PRO A 29 -6.41 19.91 6.78
CA PRO A 29 -7.72 20.48 7.00
C PRO A 29 -8.59 19.57 7.88
N LEU A 30 -9.61 20.15 8.54
CA LEU A 30 -10.56 19.37 9.32
C LEU A 30 -11.29 18.33 8.45
N PHE A 31 -11.69 18.77 7.26
CA PHE A 31 -12.34 17.94 6.25
C PHE A 31 -11.82 18.30 4.87
N SER A 32 -11.67 17.31 4.01
CA SER A 32 -11.41 17.48 2.58
C SER A 32 -12.20 16.46 1.79
N ALA A 33 -12.70 16.87 0.64
CA ALA A 33 -13.33 16.00 -0.33
C ALA A 33 -12.87 16.42 -1.72
N ASP A 34 -12.55 15.42 -2.54
CA ASP A 34 -12.23 15.58 -3.94
C ASP A 34 -13.01 14.51 -4.73
N ILE A 35 -13.69 14.92 -5.77
CA ILE A 35 -14.45 14.03 -6.64
C ILE A 35 -14.04 14.33 -8.07
N PHE A 36 -13.58 13.33 -8.76
CA PHE A 36 -13.19 13.38 -10.16
C PHE A 36 -13.98 12.35 -10.96
N SER A 37 -14.37 12.71 -12.17
CA SER A 37 -14.99 11.82 -13.14
C SER A 37 -14.59 12.26 -14.53
N SER A 38 -14.36 11.32 -15.44
CA SER A 38 -14.09 11.60 -16.84
C SER A 38 -15.25 11.19 -17.74
N ASP A 39 -15.13 11.51 -19.03
CA ASP A 39 -16.08 11.11 -20.07
C ASP A 39 -16.11 9.60 -20.32
N TRP A 40 -15.17 8.85 -19.76
CA TRP A 40 -15.14 7.40 -19.81
C TRP A 40 -16.06 6.74 -18.78
N GLY A 41 -16.62 7.54 -17.86
CA GLY A 41 -17.54 7.07 -16.83
C GLY A 41 -16.84 6.52 -15.57
N ASP A 42 -15.54 6.80 -15.41
CA ASP A 42 -14.85 6.54 -14.15
C ASP A 42 -15.24 7.59 -13.10
N VAL A 43 -15.23 7.16 -11.85
CA VAL A 43 -15.46 8.02 -10.68
C VAL A 43 -14.37 7.75 -9.67
N ASN A 44 -13.67 8.80 -9.25
CA ASN A 44 -12.74 8.76 -8.12
C ASN A 44 -13.23 9.71 -7.04
N THR A 45 -13.28 9.24 -5.81
CA THR A 45 -13.68 10.03 -4.64
C THR A 45 -12.63 9.89 -3.56
N ASP A 46 -12.08 11.01 -3.11
CA ASP A 46 -11.17 11.09 -1.98
C ASP A 46 -11.79 11.89 -0.85
N LEU A 47 -11.87 11.29 0.33
CA LEU A 47 -12.33 11.94 1.55
C LEU A 47 -11.21 11.95 2.59
N GLY A 48 -11.06 13.05 3.29
CA GLY A 48 -10.13 13.21 4.40
C GLY A 48 -10.77 13.87 5.60
N LEU A 49 -10.47 13.37 6.79
CA LEU A 49 -10.96 13.90 8.06
C LEU A 49 -9.83 13.96 9.08
N LYS A 50 -9.67 15.12 9.72
CA LYS A 50 -8.85 15.27 10.92
C LYS A 50 -9.74 15.26 12.14
N TYR A 51 -9.35 14.52 13.17
CA TYR A 51 -10.10 14.42 14.43
C TYR A 51 -9.18 14.26 15.63
N ASN A 52 -9.69 14.51 16.82
CA ASN A 52 -9.01 14.24 18.05
C ASN A 52 -9.69 13.05 18.74
N LEU A 53 -8.91 12.00 19.01
CA LEU A 53 -9.38 10.85 19.78
C LEU A 53 -9.31 11.14 21.29
N SER A 54 -8.32 11.93 21.70
CA SER A 54 -8.15 12.49 23.04
C SER A 54 -7.32 13.77 22.96
N GLU A 55 -7.06 14.42 24.11
CA GLU A 55 -6.19 15.60 24.20
C GLU A 55 -4.77 15.33 23.65
N ASN A 56 -4.30 14.10 23.79
CA ASN A 56 -2.95 13.68 23.40
C ASN A 56 -2.90 12.84 22.13
N ILE A 57 -4.04 12.54 21.47
CA ILE A 57 -4.07 11.68 20.29
C ILE A 57 -4.86 12.37 19.20
N GLN A 58 -4.18 12.68 18.10
CA GLN A 58 -4.79 13.25 16.91
C GLN A 58 -4.83 12.20 15.79
N GLY A 59 -5.98 12.11 15.11
CA GLY A 59 -6.20 11.19 14.01
C GLY A 59 -6.33 11.89 12.66
N LEU A 60 -5.86 11.20 11.62
CA LEU A 60 -6.18 11.49 10.22
C LEU A 60 -6.84 10.25 9.63
N PHE A 61 -8.06 10.41 9.18
CA PHE A 61 -8.78 9.40 8.40
C PHE A 61 -8.74 9.78 6.92
N GLY A 62 -8.58 8.80 6.05
CA GLY A 62 -8.66 8.94 4.61
C GLY A 62 -9.46 7.79 4.01
N LEU A 63 -10.29 8.09 3.03
CA LEU A 63 -11.00 7.11 2.23
C LEU A 63 -10.82 7.48 0.77
N ASN A 64 -10.42 6.51 -0.05
CA ASN A 64 -10.45 6.62 -1.50
C ASN A 64 -11.37 5.53 -2.06
N TYR A 65 -12.28 5.91 -2.92
CA TYR A 65 -13.11 5.01 -3.70
C TYR A 65 -12.93 5.33 -5.18
N PHE A 66 -12.57 4.32 -5.96
CA PHE A 66 -12.46 4.41 -7.41
C PHE A 66 -13.38 3.36 -8.04
N ASN A 67 -14.16 3.78 -9.02
CA ASN A 67 -15.03 2.90 -9.80
C ASN A 67 -14.93 3.23 -11.28
N TYR A 68 -14.67 2.21 -12.08
CA TYR A 68 -14.76 2.23 -13.53
C TYR A 68 -15.35 0.89 -13.99
N GLN A 69 -16.59 0.92 -14.47
CA GLN A 69 -17.36 -0.26 -14.83
C GLN A 69 -18.00 -0.13 -16.22
N ASN A 70 -17.51 0.79 -17.04
CA ASN A 70 -18.02 1.01 -18.39
C ASN A 70 -17.04 0.41 -19.41
N PRO A 71 -17.26 -0.83 -19.92
CA PRO A 71 -16.37 -1.44 -20.89
C PRO A 71 -16.39 -0.64 -22.20
N LEU A 72 -15.21 -0.33 -22.72
CA LEU A 72 -15.02 0.37 -23.97
C LEU A 72 -14.17 -0.48 -24.90
N ASP A 73 -14.60 -0.53 -26.14
CA ASP A 73 -13.89 -1.12 -27.29
C ASP A 73 -13.97 -0.13 -28.44
N LYS A 74 -12.95 0.74 -28.59
CA LYS A 74 -12.91 1.77 -29.63
C LYS A 74 -12.27 1.30 -30.92
N ASN A 75 -11.49 0.22 -30.82
CA ASN A 75 -10.81 -0.37 -31.97
C ASN A 75 -11.60 -1.51 -32.63
N GLU A 76 -12.75 -1.88 -32.03
CA GLU A 76 -13.69 -2.90 -32.51
C GLU A 76 -13.04 -4.30 -32.64
N ASP A 77 -12.11 -4.64 -31.71
CA ASP A 77 -11.49 -5.96 -31.67
C ASP A 77 -12.21 -6.97 -30.78
N GLY A 78 -13.27 -6.53 -30.09
CA GLY A 78 -14.08 -7.35 -29.19
C GLY A 78 -13.52 -7.43 -27.77
N PHE A 79 -12.45 -6.69 -27.44
CA PHE A 79 -11.84 -6.65 -26.12
C PHE A 79 -11.97 -5.28 -25.46
N THR A 80 -11.88 -5.26 -24.14
CA THR A 80 -11.87 -4.01 -23.38
C THR A 80 -10.55 -3.26 -23.57
N ASP A 81 -10.60 -2.01 -24.07
CA ASP A 81 -9.42 -1.15 -24.25
C ASP A 81 -8.75 -0.77 -22.92
N VAL A 82 -9.51 -0.71 -21.84
CA VAL A 82 -9.07 -0.30 -20.49
C VAL A 82 -9.64 -1.27 -19.47
N THR A 83 -8.80 -1.69 -18.55
CA THR A 83 -9.19 -2.57 -17.45
C THR A 83 -10.24 -1.92 -16.55
N LEU A 84 -11.35 -2.58 -16.33
CA LEU A 84 -12.38 -2.18 -15.41
C LEU A 84 -11.90 -2.38 -13.97
N GLN A 85 -12.34 -1.53 -13.05
CA GLN A 85 -11.82 -1.54 -11.69
C GLN A 85 -12.83 -1.01 -10.68
N ASN A 86 -12.92 -1.68 -9.55
CA ASN A 86 -13.55 -1.19 -8.34
C ASN A 86 -12.53 -1.28 -7.21
N ARG A 87 -12.23 -0.15 -6.56
CA ARG A 87 -11.22 -0.09 -5.50
C ARG A 87 -11.71 0.74 -4.33
N LEU A 88 -11.56 0.17 -3.13
CA LEU A 88 -11.75 0.86 -1.86
C LEU A 88 -10.42 0.88 -1.09
N SER A 89 -10.01 2.05 -0.64
CA SER A 89 -8.86 2.20 0.25
C SER A 89 -9.26 3.01 1.47
N ILE A 90 -9.01 2.46 2.65
CA ILE A 90 -9.24 3.10 3.94
C ILE A 90 -7.90 3.29 4.63
N PHE A 91 -7.63 4.50 5.07
CA PHE A 91 -6.41 4.90 5.76
C PHE A 91 -6.73 5.53 7.10
N ASN A 92 -5.96 5.21 8.12
CA ASN A 92 -6.01 5.91 9.39
C ASN A 92 -4.60 6.10 9.95
N LYS A 93 -4.31 7.30 10.48
CA LYS A 93 -3.05 7.62 11.11
C LYS A 93 -3.30 8.29 12.44
N PHE A 94 -2.60 7.84 13.48
CA PHE A 94 -2.60 8.44 14.81
C PHE A 94 -1.24 9.07 15.10
N ASN A 95 -1.27 10.30 15.59
CA ASN A 95 -0.11 10.99 16.13
C ASN A 95 -0.33 11.18 17.63
N PHE A 96 0.66 10.79 18.42
CA PHE A 96 0.64 10.84 19.87
C PHE A 96 1.47 12.02 20.34
N ASN A 97 0.82 12.99 21.01
CA ASN A 97 1.49 14.11 21.67
C ASN A 97 2.04 13.62 23.01
N ARG A 98 3.35 13.44 23.09
CA ARG A 98 4.04 12.91 24.25
C ARG A 98 4.62 14.06 25.08
N GLU A 99 4.62 13.93 26.40
CA GLU A 99 5.23 14.92 27.31
C GLU A 99 6.72 15.15 26.99
N SER A 100 7.41 14.12 26.52
CA SER A 100 8.80 14.20 26.06
C SER A 100 9.01 15.06 24.81
N GLY A 101 7.95 15.46 24.12
CA GLY A 101 8.01 16.12 22.80
C GLY A 101 8.52 15.22 21.66
N LYS A 102 8.87 13.96 21.96
CA LYS A 102 9.41 13.00 21.00
C LYS A 102 8.31 12.44 20.09
N ASN A 103 8.64 12.21 18.82
CA ASN A 103 7.68 11.78 17.81
C ASN A 103 7.20 10.33 18.07
N PHE A 104 5.88 10.13 17.99
CA PHE A 104 5.28 8.82 17.91
C PHE A 104 4.07 8.89 16.99
N SER A 105 4.07 8.08 15.93
CA SER A 105 2.91 7.94 15.06
C SER A 105 2.78 6.51 14.55
N VAL A 106 1.53 6.07 14.38
CA VAL A 106 1.17 4.78 13.79
C VAL A 106 0.10 5.03 12.74
N ALA A 107 0.21 4.35 11.61
CA ALA A 107 -0.79 4.40 10.55
C ALA A 107 -1.13 2.98 10.09
N GLY A 108 -2.37 2.81 9.66
CA GLY A 108 -2.85 1.61 9.00
C GLY A 108 -3.59 1.96 7.72
N ARG A 109 -3.50 1.08 6.73
CA ARG A 109 -4.25 1.14 5.49
C ARG A 109 -4.81 -0.23 5.13
N TYR A 110 -6.01 -0.25 4.61
CA TYR A 110 -6.59 -1.41 3.96
C TYR A 110 -6.99 -1.04 2.54
N VAL A 111 -6.71 -1.92 1.59
CA VAL A 111 -7.10 -1.77 0.18
C VAL A 111 -7.76 -3.04 -0.29
N TYR A 112 -8.94 -2.89 -0.86
CA TYR A 112 -9.60 -3.91 -1.66
C TYR A 112 -9.67 -3.42 -3.10
N GLU A 113 -9.31 -4.28 -4.03
CA GLU A 113 -9.39 -4.00 -5.47
C GLU A 113 -9.97 -5.21 -6.18
N ASP A 114 -10.96 -4.96 -7.03
CA ASP A 114 -11.55 -5.87 -7.98
C ASP A 114 -11.32 -5.27 -9.37
N ARG A 115 -10.62 -6.01 -10.22
CA ARG A 115 -10.20 -5.53 -11.53
C ARG A 115 -10.35 -6.64 -12.56
N TRP A 116 -10.86 -6.31 -13.75
CA TRP A 116 -10.92 -7.25 -14.84
C TRP A 116 -10.78 -6.56 -16.20
N GLY A 117 -10.41 -7.33 -17.21
CA GLY A 117 -10.39 -6.96 -18.63
C GLY A 117 -10.44 -8.23 -19.47
N GLY A 118 -10.89 -8.13 -20.70
CA GLY A 118 -11.03 -9.28 -21.60
C GLY A 118 -12.05 -9.02 -22.69
N GLU A 119 -12.67 -10.07 -23.19
CA GLU A 119 -13.75 -9.96 -24.18
C GLU A 119 -14.91 -9.12 -23.63
N MET A 120 -15.57 -8.36 -24.53
CA MET A 120 -16.63 -7.43 -24.14
C MET A 120 -17.83 -8.10 -23.46
N ASP A 121 -18.10 -9.36 -23.79
CA ASP A 121 -19.18 -10.16 -23.22
C ASP A 121 -18.78 -10.89 -21.91
N TRP A 122 -17.55 -10.69 -21.42
CA TRP A 122 -17.09 -11.32 -20.20
C TRP A 122 -17.82 -10.79 -18.98
N SER A 123 -18.17 -11.70 -18.08
CA SER A 123 -18.70 -11.41 -16.75
C SER A 123 -18.07 -12.34 -15.71
N SER A 124 -18.29 -12.05 -14.42
CA SER A 124 -17.79 -12.90 -13.34
C SER A 124 -18.30 -14.34 -13.35
N GLU A 125 -19.34 -14.64 -14.10
CA GLU A 125 -19.87 -16.00 -14.31
C GLU A 125 -18.92 -16.86 -15.15
N TYR A 126 -18.16 -16.24 -16.05
CA TYR A 126 -17.16 -16.91 -16.91
C TYR A 126 -15.78 -17.00 -16.26
N ARG A 127 -15.61 -16.49 -15.04
CA ARG A 127 -14.33 -16.44 -14.36
C ARG A 127 -13.73 -17.84 -14.15
N GLY A 128 -12.59 -18.13 -14.78
CA GLY A 128 -11.90 -19.43 -14.71
C GLY A 128 -12.48 -20.49 -15.66
N GLY A 129 -13.35 -20.08 -16.58
CA GLY A 129 -13.82 -20.90 -17.68
C GLY A 129 -13.05 -20.61 -18.97
N ASP A 130 -13.35 -21.39 -20.01
CA ASP A 130 -12.73 -21.34 -21.35
C ASP A 130 -13.69 -20.85 -22.45
N GLU A 131 -14.93 -20.48 -22.08
CA GLU A 131 -15.96 -20.05 -23.05
C GLU A 131 -15.74 -18.60 -23.51
N ILE A 132 -15.48 -17.67 -22.59
CA ILE A 132 -15.26 -16.25 -22.85
C ILE A 132 -14.01 -15.83 -22.07
N TYR A 133 -13.00 -15.31 -22.80
CA TYR A 133 -11.73 -14.94 -22.19
C TYR A 133 -11.82 -13.67 -21.36
N GLY A 134 -11.28 -13.72 -20.15
CA GLY A 134 -11.07 -12.55 -19.32
C GLY A 134 -10.00 -12.78 -18.26
N GLU A 135 -9.37 -11.68 -17.86
CA GLU A 135 -8.41 -11.60 -16.76
C GLU A 135 -9.08 -10.89 -15.59
N SER A 136 -9.18 -11.56 -14.47
CA SER A 136 -9.82 -11.01 -13.27
C SER A 136 -8.89 -11.13 -12.07
N ILE A 137 -8.71 -10.02 -11.35
CA ILE A 137 -7.77 -9.91 -10.23
C ILE A 137 -8.50 -9.31 -9.02
N TYR A 138 -8.62 -10.10 -7.97
CA TYR A 138 -9.06 -9.63 -6.66
C TYR A 138 -7.85 -9.46 -5.75
N THR A 139 -7.70 -8.27 -5.18
CA THR A 139 -6.60 -7.94 -4.27
C THR A 139 -7.16 -7.50 -2.92
N ASN A 140 -6.64 -8.11 -1.85
CA ASN A 140 -6.81 -7.63 -0.49
C ASN A 140 -5.43 -7.29 0.06
N ARG A 141 -5.26 -6.07 0.57
CA ARG A 141 -3.99 -5.63 1.13
C ARG A 141 -4.23 -4.84 2.40
N TRP A 142 -3.51 -5.18 3.44
CA TRP A 142 -3.42 -4.37 4.65
C TRP A 142 -1.98 -3.93 4.89
N GLU A 143 -1.83 -2.77 5.48
CA GLU A 143 -0.53 -2.19 5.83
C GLU A 143 -0.62 -1.53 7.19
N MET A 144 0.41 -1.68 7.99
CA MET A 144 0.63 -0.94 9.22
C MET A 144 2.06 -0.42 9.23
N PHE A 145 2.26 0.84 9.59
CA PHE A 145 3.59 1.42 9.71
C PHE A 145 3.63 2.54 10.74
N GLY A 146 4.80 2.79 11.25
CA GLY A 146 4.95 3.83 12.26
C GLY A 146 6.39 4.21 12.53
N VAL A 147 6.52 5.24 13.34
CA VAL A 147 7.78 5.71 13.88
C VAL A 147 7.63 5.99 15.37
N TYR A 148 8.60 5.56 16.14
CA TYR A 148 8.70 5.82 17.56
C TYR A 148 10.09 6.38 17.87
N GLU A 149 10.17 7.65 18.24
CA GLU A 149 11.37 8.28 18.73
C GLU A 149 11.54 7.95 20.23
N LEU A 150 12.69 7.39 20.61
CA LEU A 150 12.95 6.98 21.98
C LEU A 150 12.93 8.19 22.93
N PRO A 151 12.36 8.08 24.13
CA PRO A 151 12.28 9.19 25.11
C PRO A 151 13.60 9.36 25.89
N ILE A 152 14.70 9.52 25.15
CA ILE A 152 16.04 9.72 25.68
C ILE A 152 16.68 10.95 25.04
N GLU A 153 17.81 11.42 25.53
CA GLU A 153 18.51 12.59 24.97
C GLU A 153 19.01 12.35 23.55
N GLU A 154 19.46 11.13 23.26
CA GLU A 154 19.95 10.73 21.95
C GLU A 154 18.82 10.67 20.93
N LEU A 155 19.10 11.07 19.69
CA LEU A 155 18.13 10.99 18.59
C LEU A 155 18.13 9.58 17.99
N ILE A 156 17.35 8.70 18.61
CA ILE A 156 17.15 7.32 18.18
C ILE A 156 15.69 7.14 17.78
N ASN A 157 15.48 6.72 16.54
CA ASN A 157 14.17 6.39 16.02
C ASN A 157 14.06 4.88 15.75
N PHE A 158 12.93 4.30 16.13
CA PHE A 158 12.48 3.01 15.69
C PHE A 158 11.39 3.19 14.63
N GLN A 159 11.65 2.73 13.42
CA GLN A 159 10.69 2.67 12.31
C GLN A 159 10.26 1.23 12.12
N PHE A 160 8.97 1.01 11.91
CA PHE A 160 8.45 -0.33 11.69
C PHE A 160 7.35 -0.32 10.64
N SER A 161 7.23 -1.43 9.94
CA SER A 161 6.08 -1.70 9.08
C SER A 161 5.76 -3.18 9.02
N ALA A 162 4.49 -3.48 8.78
CA ALA A 162 4.02 -4.81 8.44
C ALA A 162 2.96 -4.67 7.36
N ASN A 163 2.95 -5.60 6.41
CA ASN A 163 1.90 -5.66 5.42
C ASN A 163 1.58 -7.11 5.04
N GLY A 164 0.34 -7.33 4.64
CA GLY A 164 -0.12 -8.55 4.02
C GLY A 164 -0.78 -8.22 2.69
N HIS A 165 -0.49 -9.00 1.68
CA HIS A 165 -1.05 -8.92 0.34
C HIS A 165 -1.57 -10.30 -0.05
N HIS A 166 -2.86 -10.35 -0.35
CA HIS A 166 -3.52 -11.55 -0.87
C HIS A 166 -4.06 -11.24 -2.26
N GLN A 167 -3.65 -12.05 -3.23
CA GLN A 167 -4.07 -11.95 -4.62
C GLN A 167 -4.80 -13.22 -5.03
N ASN A 168 -5.97 -13.05 -5.63
CA ASN A 168 -6.73 -14.11 -6.26
C ASN A 168 -7.02 -13.69 -7.70
N SER A 169 -6.23 -14.21 -8.62
CA SER A 169 -6.31 -13.87 -10.04
C SER A 169 -6.70 -15.07 -10.88
N VAL A 170 -7.30 -14.78 -12.01
CA VAL A 170 -7.55 -15.77 -13.06
C VAL A 170 -7.24 -15.12 -14.40
N TYR A 171 -6.49 -15.80 -15.22
CA TYR A 171 -6.09 -15.41 -16.57
C TYR A 171 -6.64 -16.45 -17.55
N GLY A 172 -7.83 -16.17 -18.12
CA GLY A 172 -8.62 -17.19 -18.82
C GLY A 172 -9.05 -18.30 -17.85
N ASP A 173 -8.59 -19.51 -18.10
CA ASP A 173 -8.80 -20.71 -17.26
C ASP A 173 -7.68 -20.95 -16.21
N MET A 174 -6.62 -20.13 -16.21
CA MET A 174 -5.44 -20.29 -15.36
C MET A 174 -5.57 -19.50 -14.05
N PRO A 175 -5.78 -20.15 -12.87
CA PRO A 175 -5.81 -19.47 -11.59
C PRO A 175 -4.40 -19.16 -11.09
N TYR A 176 -4.24 -17.97 -10.50
CA TYR A 176 -3.04 -17.58 -9.78
C TYR A 176 -3.42 -17.00 -8.41
N LEU A 177 -3.05 -17.72 -7.36
CA LEU A 177 -3.29 -17.36 -5.97
C LEU A 177 -1.95 -17.08 -5.31
N ALA A 178 -1.82 -15.96 -4.62
CA ALA A 178 -0.59 -15.59 -3.95
C ALA A 178 -0.82 -14.88 -2.63
N ASP A 179 -0.03 -15.24 -1.63
CA ASP A 179 0.03 -14.63 -0.32
C ASP A 179 1.43 -14.09 -0.04
N GLN A 180 1.53 -12.84 0.37
CA GLN A 180 2.79 -12.23 0.79
C GLN A 180 2.61 -11.49 2.12
N TYR A 181 3.52 -11.74 3.05
CA TYR A 181 3.61 -11.01 4.32
C TYR A 181 5.01 -10.45 4.48
N ILE A 182 5.12 -9.17 4.80
CA ILE A 182 6.41 -8.50 5.03
C ILE A 182 6.36 -7.82 6.38
N GLY A 183 7.37 -8.11 7.20
CA GLY A 183 7.65 -7.39 8.44
C GLY A 183 8.98 -6.66 8.33
N PHE A 184 9.04 -5.41 8.77
CA PHE A 184 10.24 -4.58 8.74
C PHE A 184 10.39 -3.80 10.04
N GLY A 185 11.60 -3.72 10.54
CA GLY A 185 11.98 -2.87 11.67
C GLY A 185 13.36 -2.28 11.45
N GLN A 186 13.51 -0.99 11.78
CA GLN A 186 14.78 -0.27 11.65
C GLN A 186 14.99 0.65 12.84
N PHE A 187 16.16 0.55 13.46
CA PHE A 187 16.67 1.59 14.36
C PHE A 187 17.61 2.50 13.60
N THR A 188 17.46 3.80 13.79
CA THR A 188 18.39 4.81 13.30
C THR A 188 18.84 5.69 14.44
N TRP A 189 20.15 5.89 14.55
CA TRP A 189 20.76 6.78 15.53
C TRP A 189 21.51 7.91 14.82
N ASN A 190 21.07 9.12 15.02
CA ASN A 190 21.73 10.32 14.52
C ASN A 190 22.55 10.97 15.65
N LYS A 191 23.86 10.99 15.48
CA LYS A 191 24.81 11.50 16.48
C LYS A 191 25.66 12.61 15.91
N PRO A 192 25.36 13.89 16.21
CA PRO A 192 26.25 14.99 15.90
C PRO A 192 27.47 14.96 16.82
N VAL A 193 28.68 14.99 16.27
CA VAL A 193 29.94 15.07 17.00
C VAL A 193 30.81 16.15 16.38
N LYS A 194 30.90 17.30 17.06
CA LYS A 194 31.62 18.50 16.57
C LYS A 194 31.09 18.95 15.20
N GLN A 195 31.88 18.75 14.14
CA GLN A 195 31.56 19.16 12.75
C GLN A 195 31.03 17.98 11.90
N HIS A 196 30.83 16.82 12.52
CA HIS A 196 30.42 15.59 11.81
C HIS A 196 29.05 15.14 12.32
N ASP A 197 28.22 14.72 11.40
CA ASP A 197 26.94 14.06 11.67
C ASP A 197 27.07 12.58 11.32
N PHE A 198 26.96 11.72 12.32
CA PHE A 198 26.97 10.27 12.14
C PHE A 198 25.55 9.76 12.13
N LEU A 199 25.19 9.00 11.11
CA LEU A 199 23.96 8.27 11.00
C LEU A 199 24.26 6.76 11.00
N LEU A 200 23.83 6.09 12.05
CA LEU A 200 23.96 4.64 12.21
C LEU A 200 22.58 4.02 12.09
N GLY A 201 22.50 2.88 11.42
CA GLY A 201 21.23 2.16 11.24
C GLY A 201 21.41 0.66 11.39
N LEU A 202 20.41 0.03 12.00
CA LEU A 202 20.24 -1.42 12.05
C LEU A 202 18.83 -1.74 11.58
N ALA A 203 18.71 -2.53 10.53
CA ALA A 203 17.44 -2.90 9.94
C ALA A 203 17.31 -4.42 9.85
N TYR A 204 16.08 -4.91 10.04
CA TYR A 204 15.70 -6.29 9.80
C TYR A 204 14.42 -6.32 8.97
N ARG A 205 14.39 -7.23 7.97
CA ARG A 205 13.23 -7.51 7.15
C ARG A 205 12.98 -9.01 7.12
N TYR A 206 11.74 -9.38 7.28
CA TYR A 206 11.23 -10.71 7.06
C TYR A 206 10.21 -10.67 5.92
N THR A 207 10.32 -11.62 4.99
CA THR A 207 9.36 -11.77 3.89
C THR A 207 8.93 -13.24 3.83
N TYR A 208 7.63 -13.44 3.87
CA TYR A 208 6.99 -14.71 3.52
C TYR A 208 6.27 -14.51 2.19
N TYR A 209 6.41 -15.47 1.30
CA TYR A 209 5.73 -15.49 0.02
C TYR A 209 5.34 -16.92 -0.30
N ASP A 210 4.10 -17.12 -0.73
CA ASP A 210 3.55 -18.39 -1.16
C ASP A 210 2.58 -18.17 -2.31
N ASP A 211 2.61 -19.03 -3.32
CA ASP A 211 1.67 -19.00 -4.43
C ASP A 211 1.34 -20.44 -4.88
N ASN A 212 0.38 -20.59 -5.80
CA ASN A 212 -0.02 -21.88 -6.32
C ASN A 212 0.84 -22.39 -7.50
N THR A 213 2.04 -21.82 -7.68
CA THR A 213 2.97 -22.29 -8.72
C THR A 213 3.97 -23.33 -8.18
N PRO A 214 4.58 -24.12 -9.06
CA PRO A 214 5.64 -25.07 -8.64
C PRO A 214 6.86 -24.40 -7.99
N ALA A 215 7.04 -23.07 -8.18
CA ALA A 215 8.20 -22.36 -7.64
C ALA A 215 8.17 -22.23 -6.11
N THR A 216 6.99 -22.24 -5.50
CA THR A 216 6.81 -22.19 -4.04
C THR A 216 6.32 -23.51 -3.46
N ALA A 217 5.98 -24.49 -4.30
CA ALA A 217 5.56 -25.81 -3.84
C ALA A 217 6.65 -26.46 -2.97
N THR A 218 6.27 -26.93 -1.80
CA THR A 218 7.16 -27.76 -0.96
C THR A 218 7.32 -29.15 -1.58
N GLU A 219 8.43 -29.89 -1.25
CA GLU A 219 8.68 -31.25 -1.75
C GLU A 219 7.55 -32.25 -1.45
N ASN A 220 6.60 -31.89 -0.58
CA ASN A 220 5.45 -32.71 -0.20
C ASN A 220 4.13 -32.30 -0.87
N GLY A 221 4.16 -31.38 -1.84
CA GLY A 221 3.01 -31.08 -2.72
C GLY A 221 1.79 -30.47 -2.01
N VAL A 222 1.99 -29.68 -0.97
CA VAL A 222 0.93 -28.92 -0.30
C VAL A 222 1.30 -27.45 -0.30
#